data_ad882754276906f2ca9b0858f55f52d1
#
_entry.id   ad882754276906f2ca9b0858f55f52d1
#
_cell.length_a   1.000
_cell.length_b   1.000
_cell.length_c   1.000
_cell.angle_alpha   90.00
_cell.angle_beta   90.00
_cell.angle_gamma   90.00
#
_symmetry.space_group_name_H-M   'P 1'
#
loop_
_entity.id
_entity.type
_entity.pdbx_description
1 polymer ?
#
loop_
_entity_poly.entity_id
_entity_poly.type
_entity_poly.pdbx_seq_one_letter_code
_entity_poly.pdbx_strand_id
1 'polypeptide(L)'
;MICLPLLALGLGSCNKKLGLSPTDTIDAGKAYRTIEDLNAGLTGAYASLTNNTIRNVSLTSDECMLPDDNSTGKYVASFRWQYDPSSTTITDAWRYLYVTIDRLNRVLAAADQITVPAGKEPLRKQYKGELLALRAYCHLELLRQFAEKYEAGAMGIPYMTASVLSYPERNDFGTVIRMIHADLEQAKTLLPASLQDRSKLTLPAVSAIQARTALYAKDWVQAATYAQAAIDQLPLASPADFKAMWARSQRRNDAEVFWRILAEPGDEQAQDGDGLAGSIYYDTRQILLYAPSFELIRTLDEANDVRFAAYIKRRDEGAPYKAPFIVSKYQGNMNVTPNLADMIPFRTGEMYLILAEALAEQGRTDAGATALNTLRAARITGYTNQTFSGKDALITAIYEERFKELAFEGHRFFDLRRRNLPITRDADDAANAIGAKLLNPTDAQYVYPIPDAEIRANKHMIQNPHY
;
A
#
# COMPACT_ATOMS: atom_id res chain seq x y z
N MET A 1 -57.01 -34.19 -62.00
CA MET A 1 -56.99 -33.65 -60.63
C MET A 1 -56.09 -34.57 -59.80
N ILE A 2 -54.86 -34.14 -59.52
CA ILE A 2 -53.89 -34.90 -58.70
C ILE A 2 -53.68 -34.03 -57.47
N CYS A 3 -54.13 -34.50 -56.28
CA CYS A 3 -53.88 -33.92 -55.00
C CYS A 3 -52.47 -34.35 -54.48
N LEU A 4 -51.60 -33.39 -54.29
CA LEU A 4 -50.32 -33.57 -53.55
C LEU A 4 -50.57 -33.34 -52.05
N PRO A 5 -50.10 -34.23 -51.12
CA PRO A 5 -50.13 -33.93 -49.70
C PRO A 5 -48.92 -33.09 -49.31
N LEU A 6 -49.16 -31.95 -48.63
CA LEU A 6 -48.16 -31.13 -48.01
C LEU A 6 -47.57 -31.85 -46.76
N LEU A 7 -46.27 -32.18 -46.79
CA LEU A 7 -45.57 -32.75 -45.67
C LEU A 7 -45.06 -31.59 -44.79
N ALA A 8 -45.67 -31.37 -43.64
CA ALA A 8 -45.22 -30.40 -42.65
C ALA A 8 -44.01 -30.99 -41.86
N LEU A 9 -42.80 -30.55 -42.20
CA LEU A 9 -41.61 -30.82 -41.42
C LEU A 9 -41.60 -29.94 -40.16
N GLY A 10 -41.85 -30.55 -39.00
CA GLY A 10 -41.69 -29.91 -37.70
C GLY A 10 -40.21 -29.59 -37.40
N LEU A 11 -39.87 -28.32 -37.37
CA LEU A 11 -38.58 -27.84 -36.88
C LEU A 11 -38.51 -27.98 -35.34
N GLY A 12 -38.10 -29.14 -34.87
CA GLY A 12 -37.69 -29.32 -33.48
C GLY A 12 -36.38 -28.59 -33.24
N SER A 13 -36.48 -27.34 -32.81
CA SER A 13 -35.30 -26.56 -32.34
C SER A 13 -34.76 -27.18 -31.08
N CYS A 14 -33.57 -27.78 -31.17
CA CYS A 14 -32.83 -28.26 -30.01
C CYS A 14 -32.34 -27.09 -29.15
N ASN A 15 -33.11 -26.67 -28.16
CA ASN A 15 -32.75 -25.67 -27.17
C ASN A 15 -31.60 -26.10 -26.23
N LYS A 16 -31.09 -27.32 -26.37
CA LYS A 16 -29.98 -27.84 -25.52
C LYS A 16 -28.56 -27.38 -25.91
N LYS A 17 -28.40 -26.72 -27.07
CA LYS A 17 -27.07 -26.23 -27.51
C LYS A 17 -26.78 -24.76 -27.24
N LEU A 18 -27.74 -24.00 -26.75
CA LEU A 18 -27.59 -22.57 -26.44
C LEU A 18 -27.17 -22.27 -25.00
N GLY A 19 -27.04 -23.30 -24.15
CA GLY A 19 -26.60 -23.21 -22.76
C GLY A 19 -25.19 -23.75 -22.54
N LEU A 20 -24.27 -23.57 -23.49
CA LEU A 20 -22.87 -23.93 -23.31
C LEU A 20 -22.24 -22.89 -22.36
N SER A 21 -22.01 -23.27 -21.10
CA SER A 21 -21.09 -22.54 -20.24
C SER A 21 -19.67 -22.67 -20.84
N PRO A 22 -18.89 -21.59 -20.91
CA PRO A 22 -17.49 -21.69 -21.32
C PRO A 22 -16.78 -22.75 -20.47
N THR A 23 -16.01 -23.63 -21.13
CA THR A 23 -15.28 -24.71 -20.45
C THR A 23 -13.97 -24.25 -19.83
N ASP A 24 -13.55 -23.04 -20.16
CA ASP A 24 -12.34 -22.35 -19.72
C ASP A 24 -12.58 -21.33 -18.58
N THR A 25 -13.85 -21.09 -18.21
CA THR A 25 -14.22 -20.24 -17.09
C THR A 25 -15.12 -20.97 -16.09
N ILE A 26 -14.83 -20.82 -14.82
CA ILE A 26 -15.69 -21.32 -13.75
C ILE A 26 -16.85 -20.32 -13.58
N ASP A 27 -18.07 -20.80 -13.73
CA ASP A 27 -19.29 -20.02 -13.39
C ASP A 27 -19.17 -19.47 -11.97
N ALA A 28 -19.36 -18.16 -11.79
CA ALA A 28 -19.25 -17.48 -10.49
C ALA A 28 -20.09 -18.16 -9.40
N GLY A 29 -21.29 -18.69 -9.72
CA GLY A 29 -22.12 -19.48 -8.79
C GLY A 29 -21.55 -20.85 -8.44
N LYS A 30 -20.49 -21.28 -9.11
CA LYS A 30 -19.82 -22.57 -8.87
C LYS A 30 -18.41 -22.44 -8.29
N ALA A 31 -17.85 -21.25 -8.26
CA ALA A 31 -16.48 -21.00 -7.84
C ALA A 31 -16.29 -21.15 -6.33
N TYR A 32 -17.29 -20.77 -5.53
CA TYR A 32 -17.20 -20.76 -4.08
C TYR A 32 -18.38 -21.53 -3.49
N ARG A 33 -18.14 -22.78 -3.03
CA ARG A 33 -19.19 -23.67 -2.50
C ARG A 33 -18.89 -24.12 -1.07
N THR A 34 -17.63 -24.13 -0.69
CA THR A 34 -17.13 -24.67 0.57
C THR A 34 -16.34 -23.59 1.32
N ILE A 35 -16.05 -23.85 2.58
CA ILE A 35 -15.20 -22.98 3.40
C ILE A 35 -13.75 -22.98 2.87
N GLU A 36 -13.30 -24.06 2.28
CA GLU A 36 -11.99 -24.21 1.63
C GLU A 36 -11.91 -23.33 0.36
N ASP A 37 -12.98 -23.25 -0.42
CA ASP A 37 -13.05 -22.35 -1.59
C ASP A 37 -12.98 -20.88 -1.17
N LEU A 38 -13.66 -20.48 -0.05
CA LEU A 38 -13.54 -19.14 0.50
C LEU A 38 -12.10 -18.82 0.90
N ASN A 39 -11.42 -19.77 1.55
CA ASN A 39 -10.01 -19.62 1.90
C ASN A 39 -9.13 -19.46 0.67
N ALA A 40 -9.36 -20.27 -0.37
CA ALA A 40 -8.61 -20.14 -1.63
C ALA A 40 -8.83 -18.77 -2.30
N GLY A 41 -10.10 -18.29 -2.33
CA GLY A 41 -10.42 -16.97 -2.85
C GLY A 41 -9.78 -15.83 -2.05
N LEU A 42 -9.79 -15.91 -0.72
CA LEU A 42 -9.12 -14.95 0.16
C LEU A 42 -7.60 -14.97 -0.05
N THR A 43 -7.00 -16.16 -0.14
CA THR A 43 -5.57 -16.31 -0.43
C THR A 43 -5.20 -15.71 -1.77
N GLY A 44 -6.01 -15.94 -2.82
CA GLY A 44 -5.83 -15.33 -4.13
C GLY A 44 -5.97 -13.80 -4.11
N ALA A 45 -6.80 -13.24 -3.21
CA ALA A 45 -6.88 -11.80 -3.02
C ALA A 45 -5.62 -11.22 -2.34
N TYR A 46 -5.09 -11.86 -1.30
CA TYR A 46 -3.81 -11.49 -0.70
C TYR A 46 -2.66 -11.55 -1.73
N ALA A 47 -2.61 -12.61 -2.52
CA ALA A 47 -1.58 -12.79 -3.56
C ALA A 47 -1.66 -11.76 -4.71
N SER A 48 -2.79 -11.06 -4.87
CA SER A 48 -2.95 -10.03 -5.90
C SER A 48 -2.46 -8.65 -5.48
N LEU A 49 -2.05 -8.46 -4.23
CA LEU A 49 -1.48 -7.20 -3.75
C LEU A 49 -0.09 -6.96 -4.35
N THR A 50 0.19 -5.70 -4.66
CA THR A 50 1.45 -5.28 -5.28
C THR A 50 2.16 -4.22 -4.45
N ASN A 51 3.42 -3.94 -4.80
CA ASN A 51 4.23 -2.87 -4.20
C ASN A 51 4.03 -1.50 -4.86
N ASN A 52 3.01 -1.32 -5.67
CA ASN A 52 2.84 -0.11 -6.48
C ASN A 52 2.88 1.19 -5.66
N THR A 53 2.31 1.19 -4.45
CA THR A 53 2.36 2.37 -3.57
C THR A 53 3.80 2.71 -3.17
N ILE A 54 4.59 1.71 -2.75
CA ILE A 54 6.00 1.91 -2.38
C ILE A 54 6.78 2.45 -3.59
N ARG A 55 6.63 1.80 -4.74
CA ARG A 55 7.28 2.23 -5.99
C ARG A 55 6.94 3.69 -6.33
N ASN A 56 5.66 4.00 -6.41
CA ASN A 56 5.24 5.33 -6.83
C ASN A 56 5.73 6.42 -5.88
N VAL A 57 5.68 6.17 -4.57
CA VAL A 57 6.18 7.13 -3.56
C VAL A 57 7.69 7.29 -3.63
N SER A 58 8.45 6.19 -3.68
CA SER A 58 9.93 6.26 -3.76
C SER A 58 10.40 7.05 -4.99
N LEU A 59 9.70 6.89 -6.13
CA LEU A 59 10.08 7.55 -7.37
C LEU A 59 9.64 9.02 -7.42
N THR A 60 8.49 9.35 -6.82
CA THR A 60 7.90 10.70 -6.98
C THR A 60 8.18 11.62 -5.80
N SER A 61 8.76 11.11 -4.71
CA SER A 61 9.19 11.92 -3.56
C SER A 61 10.68 12.32 -3.64
N ASP A 62 11.19 12.71 -2.49
CA ASP A 62 12.57 13.12 -2.22
C ASP A 62 13.41 12.05 -1.50
N GLU A 63 12.88 10.81 -1.36
CA GLU A 63 13.60 9.75 -0.64
C GLU A 63 14.63 9.00 -1.49
N CYS A 64 14.57 9.15 -2.83
CA CYS A 64 15.47 8.48 -3.78
C CYS A 64 16.18 9.46 -4.71
N MET A 65 17.35 9.05 -5.20
CA MET A 65 18.03 9.63 -6.34
C MET A 65 18.12 8.65 -7.52
N LEU A 66 18.22 9.17 -8.74
CA LEU A 66 18.45 8.39 -9.95
C LEU A 66 19.96 8.32 -10.22
N PRO A 67 20.61 7.17 -10.01
CA PRO A 67 22.04 7.01 -10.24
C PRO A 67 22.36 6.90 -11.73
N ASP A 68 23.61 7.18 -12.11
CA ASP A 68 24.11 6.97 -13.48
C ASP A 68 24.06 5.49 -13.91
N ASP A 69 24.04 4.57 -12.95
CA ASP A 69 23.98 3.12 -13.16
C ASP A 69 22.67 2.63 -13.77
N ASN A 70 21.60 3.39 -13.67
CA ASN A 70 20.31 3.00 -14.25
C ASN A 70 20.35 3.08 -15.78
N SER A 71 21.07 2.14 -16.39
CA SER A 71 21.17 1.99 -17.84
C SER A 71 19.90 1.45 -18.50
N THR A 72 18.92 0.99 -17.69
CA THR A 72 17.67 0.40 -18.20
C THR A 72 16.62 1.46 -18.57
N GLY A 73 16.73 2.65 -18.03
CA GLY A 73 15.71 3.70 -18.14
C GLY A 73 14.42 3.40 -17.35
N LYS A 74 14.37 2.32 -16.55
CA LYS A 74 13.18 1.86 -15.86
C LYS A 74 12.67 2.92 -14.89
N TYR A 75 11.40 3.29 -15.01
CA TYR A 75 10.66 4.26 -14.18
C TYR A 75 11.21 5.71 -14.21
N VAL A 76 12.13 6.04 -15.12
CA VAL A 76 12.74 7.39 -15.19
C VAL A 76 11.72 8.49 -15.40
N ALA A 77 10.68 8.26 -16.21
CA ALA A 77 9.59 9.22 -16.40
C ALA A 77 8.84 9.51 -15.09
N SER A 78 8.58 8.50 -14.25
CA SER A 78 7.95 8.70 -12.94
C SER A 78 8.84 9.52 -12.00
N PHE A 79 10.15 9.23 -11.95
CA PHE A 79 11.11 9.99 -11.16
C PHE A 79 11.20 11.46 -11.61
N ARG A 80 11.10 11.73 -12.92
CA ARG A 80 11.13 13.07 -13.49
C ARG A 80 9.79 13.80 -13.48
N TRP A 81 8.77 13.26 -12.79
CA TRP A 81 7.41 13.77 -12.80
C TRP A 81 6.83 13.97 -14.20
N GLN A 82 7.16 13.04 -15.13
CA GLN A 82 6.70 13.02 -16.52
C GLN A 82 5.57 12.01 -16.74
N TYR A 83 4.94 11.53 -15.68
CA TYR A 83 3.81 10.64 -15.79
C TYR A 83 2.52 11.40 -16.14
N ASP A 84 1.65 10.71 -16.85
CA ASP A 84 0.36 11.17 -17.34
C ASP A 84 -0.72 10.07 -17.15
N PRO A 85 -1.99 10.31 -17.56
CA PRO A 85 -3.07 9.32 -17.44
C PRO A 85 -2.84 8.00 -18.19
N SER A 86 -1.91 7.95 -19.17
CA SER A 86 -1.59 6.75 -19.94
C SER A 86 -0.39 5.96 -19.38
N SER A 87 0.32 6.52 -18.42
CA SER A 87 1.52 5.94 -17.84
C SER A 87 1.24 4.63 -17.11
N THR A 88 2.01 3.59 -17.41
CA THR A 88 1.84 2.24 -16.82
C THR A 88 1.88 2.26 -15.30
N THR A 89 2.78 3.05 -14.70
CA THR A 89 2.88 3.18 -13.24
C THR A 89 1.58 3.67 -12.59
N ILE A 90 0.86 4.57 -13.27
CA ILE A 90 -0.42 5.11 -12.83
C ILE A 90 -1.54 4.10 -13.07
N THR A 91 -1.59 3.55 -14.30
CA THR A 91 -2.62 2.57 -14.69
C THR A 91 -2.56 1.32 -13.81
N ASP A 92 -1.38 0.80 -13.53
CA ASP A 92 -1.20 -0.38 -12.69
C ASP A 92 -1.58 -0.14 -11.24
N ALA A 93 -1.24 1.03 -10.67
CA ALA A 93 -1.62 1.37 -9.30
C ALA A 93 -3.14 1.41 -9.09
N TRP A 94 -3.89 1.85 -10.10
CA TRP A 94 -5.35 1.83 -10.11
C TRP A 94 -5.89 0.42 -10.34
N ARG A 95 -5.47 -0.20 -11.44
CA ARG A 95 -6.00 -1.48 -11.93
C ARG A 95 -5.84 -2.62 -10.94
N TYR A 96 -4.64 -2.81 -10.38
CA TYR A 96 -4.40 -3.94 -9.48
C TYR A 96 -5.22 -3.85 -8.19
N LEU A 97 -5.40 -2.66 -7.63
CA LEU A 97 -6.24 -2.50 -6.44
C LEU A 97 -7.72 -2.77 -6.73
N TYR A 98 -8.26 -2.29 -7.87
CA TYR A 98 -9.65 -2.60 -8.25
C TYR A 98 -9.85 -4.07 -8.64
N VAL A 99 -8.89 -4.71 -9.27
CA VAL A 99 -8.92 -6.17 -9.51
C VAL A 99 -8.96 -6.94 -8.19
N THR A 100 -8.17 -6.53 -7.20
CA THR A 100 -8.23 -7.12 -5.86
C THR A 100 -9.60 -6.89 -5.21
N ILE A 101 -10.13 -5.68 -5.27
CA ILE A 101 -11.47 -5.35 -4.74
C ILE A 101 -12.56 -6.19 -5.42
N ASP A 102 -12.50 -6.40 -6.72
CA ASP A 102 -13.46 -7.27 -7.44
C ASP A 102 -13.38 -8.71 -6.93
N ARG A 103 -12.18 -9.27 -6.78
CA ARG A 103 -11.98 -10.60 -6.19
C ARG A 103 -12.57 -10.69 -4.78
N LEU A 104 -12.29 -9.70 -3.92
CA LEU A 104 -12.84 -9.63 -2.56
C LEU A 104 -14.37 -9.59 -2.54
N ASN A 105 -14.98 -8.79 -3.40
CA ASN A 105 -16.44 -8.68 -3.50
C ASN A 105 -17.10 -9.99 -3.96
N ARG A 106 -16.47 -10.76 -4.87
CA ARG A 106 -16.95 -12.09 -5.28
C ARG A 106 -16.94 -13.07 -4.10
N VAL A 107 -15.85 -13.12 -3.33
CA VAL A 107 -15.74 -14.01 -2.17
C VAL A 107 -16.68 -13.58 -1.06
N LEU A 108 -16.83 -12.27 -0.79
CA LEU A 108 -17.78 -11.74 0.21
C LEU A 108 -19.23 -12.12 -0.13
N ALA A 109 -19.65 -11.98 -1.38
CA ALA A 109 -20.99 -12.36 -1.83
C ALA A 109 -21.25 -13.86 -1.63
N ALA A 110 -20.25 -14.71 -1.87
CA ALA A 110 -20.36 -16.15 -1.67
C ALA A 110 -20.35 -16.54 -0.18
N ALA A 111 -19.59 -15.83 0.65
CA ALA A 111 -19.43 -16.15 2.07
C ALA A 111 -20.77 -16.17 2.84
N ASP A 112 -21.76 -15.38 2.41
CA ASP A 112 -23.09 -15.36 3.03
C ASP A 112 -24.05 -16.45 2.49
N GLN A 113 -23.70 -17.10 1.37
CA GLN A 113 -24.56 -18.05 0.66
C GLN A 113 -24.16 -19.52 0.87
N ILE A 114 -22.91 -19.81 1.21
CA ILE A 114 -22.43 -21.18 1.38
C ILE A 114 -23.03 -21.83 2.63
N THR A 115 -23.29 -23.14 2.53
CA THR A 115 -23.60 -23.97 3.70
C THR A 115 -22.30 -24.30 4.42
N VAL A 116 -22.19 -23.92 5.68
CA VAL A 116 -21.01 -24.15 6.49
C VAL A 116 -21.18 -25.41 7.35
N PRO A 117 -20.21 -26.35 7.33
CA PRO A 117 -20.23 -27.53 8.20
C PRO A 117 -20.28 -27.16 9.69
N ALA A 118 -20.82 -28.04 10.51
CA ALA A 118 -20.89 -27.84 11.95
C ALA A 118 -19.48 -27.53 12.53
N GLY A 119 -19.40 -26.48 13.36
CA GLY A 119 -18.13 -26.02 13.98
C GLY A 119 -17.23 -25.14 13.10
N LYS A 120 -17.54 -24.93 11.81
CA LYS A 120 -16.74 -24.09 10.90
C LYS A 120 -17.23 -22.62 10.81
N GLU A 121 -18.33 -22.27 11.46
CA GLU A 121 -18.88 -20.93 11.47
C GLU A 121 -17.90 -19.84 11.97
N PRO A 122 -17.09 -20.07 13.02
CA PRO A 122 -16.05 -19.11 13.42
C PRO A 122 -15.04 -18.82 12.30
N LEU A 123 -14.66 -19.82 11.52
CA LEU A 123 -13.73 -19.69 10.42
C LEU A 123 -14.32 -18.87 9.25
N ARG A 124 -15.60 -19.10 8.92
CA ARG A 124 -16.32 -18.27 7.95
C ARG A 124 -16.35 -16.79 8.38
N LYS A 125 -16.66 -16.53 9.66
CA LYS A 125 -16.65 -15.18 10.23
C LYS A 125 -15.27 -14.54 10.11
N GLN A 126 -14.22 -15.26 10.46
CA GLN A 126 -12.85 -14.77 10.33
C GLN A 126 -12.53 -14.41 8.88
N TYR A 127 -12.78 -15.31 7.92
CA TYR A 127 -12.52 -15.01 6.50
C TYR A 127 -13.31 -13.79 6.01
N LYS A 128 -14.56 -13.65 6.43
CA LYS A 128 -15.37 -12.47 6.12
C LYS A 128 -14.77 -11.19 6.72
N GLY A 129 -14.28 -11.24 7.94
CA GLY A 129 -13.55 -10.13 8.58
C GLY A 129 -12.29 -9.73 7.83
N GLU A 130 -11.48 -10.71 7.42
CA GLU A 130 -10.27 -10.46 6.62
C GLU A 130 -10.61 -9.85 5.25
N LEU A 131 -11.62 -10.34 4.56
CA LEU A 131 -12.09 -9.81 3.26
C LEU A 131 -12.53 -8.35 3.37
N LEU A 132 -13.30 -7.99 4.40
CA LEU A 132 -13.75 -6.62 4.66
C LEU A 132 -12.57 -5.69 4.97
N ALA A 133 -11.68 -6.11 5.85
CA ALA A 133 -10.50 -5.33 6.21
C ALA A 133 -9.57 -5.11 5.01
N LEU A 134 -9.40 -6.13 4.15
CA LEU A 134 -8.59 -6.03 2.95
C LEU A 134 -9.25 -5.12 1.90
N ARG A 135 -10.58 -5.16 1.76
CA ARG A 135 -11.33 -4.23 0.89
C ARG A 135 -11.17 -2.78 1.34
N ALA A 136 -11.28 -2.53 2.63
CA ALA A 136 -11.04 -1.22 3.23
C ALA A 136 -9.61 -0.73 2.96
N TYR A 137 -8.61 -1.59 3.16
CA TYR A 137 -7.21 -1.28 2.86
C TYR A 137 -6.99 -0.91 1.39
N CYS A 138 -7.52 -1.70 0.45
CA CYS A 138 -7.37 -1.41 -0.98
C CYS A 138 -8.00 -0.06 -1.36
N HIS A 139 -9.18 0.27 -0.81
CA HIS A 139 -9.81 1.57 -1.05
C HIS A 139 -9.04 2.73 -0.37
N LEU A 140 -8.43 2.50 0.81
CA LEU A 140 -7.57 3.49 1.44
C LEU A 140 -6.35 3.79 0.58
N GLU A 141 -5.70 2.77 0.02
CA GLU A 141 -4.54 2.95 -0.86
C GLU A 141 -4.92 3.66 -2.18
N LEU A 142 -6.08 3.34 -2.77
CA LEU A 142 -6.62 4.09 -3.92
C LEU A 142 -6.90 5.56 -3.55
N LEU A 143 -7.55 5.80 -2.40
CA LEU A 143 -7.89 7.13 -1.94
C LEU A 143 -6.64 8.00 -1.70
N ARG A 144 -5.60 7.43 -1.08
CA ARG A 144 -4.32 8.10 -0.86
C ARG A 144 -3.67 8.54 -2.17
N GLN A 145 -3.74 7.69 -3.19
CA GLN A 145 -3.08 7.93 -4.47
C GLN A 145 -3.87 8.86 -5.39
N PHE A 146 -5.19 8.68 -5.48
CA PHE A 146 -5.99 9.28 -6.55
C PHE A 146 -7.01 10.33 -6.10
N ALA A 147 -7.21 10.56 -4.80
CA ALA A 147 -8.05 11.66 -4.35
C ALA A 147 -7.47 13.00 -4.80
N GLU A 148 -8.32 13.92 -5.21
CA GLU A 148 -7.94 15.30 -5.56
C GLU A 148 -7.24 16.00 -4.38
N LYS A 149 -7.88 15.93 -3.20
CA LYS A 149 -7.37 16.46 -1.93
C LYS A 149 -7.83 15.57 -0.79
N TYR A 150 -7.15 15.67 0.35
CA TYR A 150 -7.56 14.99 1.59
C TYR A 150 -8.50 15.88 2.42
N GLU A 151 -9.64 16.20 1.84
CA GLU A 151 -10.68 17.07 2.39
C GLU A 151 -12.05 16.48 2.10
N ALA A 152 -12.98 16.54 3.04
CA ALA A 152 -14.24 15.79 3.02
C ALA A 152 -15.06 15.95 1.73
N GLY A 153 -15.12 17.15 1.14
CA GLY A 153 -15.88 17.45 -0.08
C GLY A 153 -15.10 17.28 -1.38
N ALA A 154 -13.79 16.99 -1.34
CA ALA A 154 -12.98 16.82 -2.54
C ALA A 154 -13.29 15.50 -3.27
N MET A 155 -13.01 15.44 -4.57
CA MET A 155 -13.18 14.21 -5.33
C MET A 155 -12.27 13.10 -4.79
N GLY A 156 -12.89 11.99 -4.40
CA GLY A 156 -12.22 10.77 -3.97
C GLY A 156 -12.12 9.73 -5.10
N ILE A 157 -12.61 8.54 -4.85
CA ILE A 157 -12.61 7.40 -5.76
C ILE A 157 -13.95 6.66 -5.69
N PRO A 158 -14.34 5.84 -6.67
CA PRO A 158 -15.47 4.92 -6.53
C PRO A 158 -15.22 3.89 -5.42
N TYR A 159 -16.14 3.76 -4.48
CA TYR A 159 -16.09 2.71 -3.46
C TYR A 159 -16.95 1.53 -3.89
N MET A 160 -16.31 0.41 -4.26
CA MET A 160 -16.97 -0.76 -4.84
C MET A 160 -17.29 -1.82 -3.78
N THR A 161 -18.56 -2.12 -3.57
CA THR A 161 -19.05 -3.12 -2.61
C THR A 161 -19.59 -4.40 -3.25
N ALA A 162 -19.63 -4.45 -4.57
CA ALA A 162 -20.11 -5.60 -5.33
C ALA A 162 -19.26 -5.82 -6.59
N SER A 163 -19.19 -7.09 -7.03
CA SER A 163 -18.59 -7.45 -8.32
C SER A 163 -19.64 -7.33 -9.42
N VAL A 164 -19.77 -6.14 -9.99
CA VAL A 164 -20.73 -5.83 -11.07
C VAL A 164 -20.08 -4.95 -12.13
N LEU A 165 -20.41 -5.18 -13.38
CA LEU A 165 -20.05 -4.24 -14.45
C LEU A 165 -20.92 -2.98 -14.28
N SER A 166 -20.29 -1.88 -13.92
CA SER A 166 -20.96 -0.60 -13.69
C SER A 166 -20.05 0.57 -14.10
N TYR A 167 -20.63 1.74 -14.21
CA TYR A 167 -19.94 2.99 -14.56
C TYR A 167 -20.15 4.02 -13.44
N PRO A 168 -19.55 3.80 -12.26
CA PRO A 168 -19.78 4.64 -11.09
C PRO A 168 -19.15 6.02 -11.24
N GLU A 169 -19.78 7.00 -10.61
CA GLU A 169 -19.14 8.29 -10.31
C GLU A 169 -18.11 8.13 -9.20
N ARG A 170 -17.21 9.10 -9.09
CA ARG A 170 -16.31 9.19 -7.94
C ARG A 170 -17.10 9.63 -6.71
N ASN A 171 -16.97 8.90 -5.62
CA ASN A 171 -17.44 9.36 -4.32
C ASN A 171 -16.55 10.51 -3.83
N ASP A 172 -17.10 11.42 -3.03
CA ASP A 172 -16.27 12.40 -2.31
C ASP A 172 -15.37 11.70 -1.28
N PHE A 173 -14.27 12.37 -0.93
CA PHE A 173 -13.26 11.84 0.00
C PHE A 173 -13.89 11.43 1.35
N GLY A 174 -14.75 12.29 1.92
CA GLY A 174 -15.40 12.00 3.21
C GLY A 174 -16.33 10.79 3.16
N THR A 175 -17.03 10.59 2.04
CA THR A 175 -17.85 9.40 1.82
C THR A 175 -16.99 8.13 1.75
N VAL A 176 -15.87 8.15 1.02
CA VAL A 176 -14.96 7.00 0.97
C VAL A 176 -14.40 6.68 2.36
N ILE A 177 -13.99 7.69 3.13
CA ILE A 177 -13.52 7.49 4.53
C ILE A 177 -14.60 6.82 5.39
N ARG A 178 -15.85 7.26 5.30
CA ARG A 178 -16.96 6.63 6.06
C ARG A 178 -17.16 5.16 5.66
N MET A 179 -17.08 4.85 4.36
CA MET A 179 -17.24 3.47 3.87
C MET A 179 -16.06 2.58 4.29
N ILE A 180 -14.84 3.09 4.27
CA ILE A 180 -13.66 2.41 4.82
C ILE A 180 -13.88 2.08 6.30
N HIS A 181 -14.31 3.07 7.10
CA HIS A 181 -14.58 2.84 8.51
C HIS A 181 -15.71 1.82 8.75
N ALA A 182 -16.76 1.83 7.92
CA ALA A 182 -17.85 0.87 8.04
C ALA A 182 -17.36 -0.58 7.82
N ASP A 183 -16.55 -0.82 6.80
CA ASP A 183 -15.94 -2.14 6.56
C ASP A 183 -15.02 -2.55 7.72
N LEU A 184 -14.20 -1.64 8.24
CA LEU A 184 -13.27 -1.92 9.35
C LEU A 184 -14.01 -2.18 10.66
N GLU A 185 -15.07 -1.44 10.99
CA GLU A 185 -15.88 -1.70 12.18
C GLU A 185 -16.60 -3.05 12.09
N GLN A 186 -17.12 -3.42 10.93
CA GLN A 186 -17.67 -4.75 10.73
C GLN A 186 -16.58 -5.82 10.85
N ALA A 187 -15.41 -5.64 10.29
CA ALA A 187 -14.29 -6.57 10.37
C ALA A 187 -13.87 -6.82 11.84
N LYS A 188 -13.83 -5.78 12.68
CA LYS A 188 -13.49 -5.89 14.11
C LYS A 188 -14.38 -6.87 14.86
N THR A 189 -15.65 -6.97 14.51
CA THR A 189 -16.59 -7.90 15.16
C THR A 189 -16.38 -9.37 14.78
N LEU A 190 -15.58 -9.61 13.73
CA LEU A 190 -15.41 -10.92 13.11
C LEU A 190 -13.99 -11.48 13.28
N LEU A 191 -13.00 -10.62 13.48
CA LEU A 191 -11.59 -10.99 13.50
C LEU A 191 -11.10 -11.38 14.90
N PRO A 192 -10.14 -12.32 14.98
CA PRO A 192 -9.49 -12.65 16.24
C PRO A 192 -8.52 -11.56 16.67
N ALA A 193 -8.33 -11.42 17.99
CA ALA A 193 -7.32 -10.53 18.59
C ALA A 193 -5.90 -11.14 18.57
N SER A 194 -5.64 -12.12 17.72
CA SER A 194 -4.37 -12.84 17.65
C SER A 194 -3.39 -12.16 16.69
N LEU A 195 -2.11 -12.16 17.07
CA LEU A 195 -1.00 -11.74 16.24
C LEU A 195 -0.07 -12.92 15.88
N GLN A 196 -0.57 -14.16 15.83
CA GLN A 196 0.25 -15.34 15.55
C GLN A 196 0.68 -15.45 14.09
N ASP A 197 -0.22 -15.09 13.16
CA ASP A 197 0.05 -15.09 11.72
C ASP A 197 -0.02 -13.66 11.16
N ARG A 198 1.15 -13.07 10.93
CA ARG A 198 1.28 -11.71 10.38
C ARG A 198 0.96 -11.63 8.88
N SER A 199 0.81 -12.75 8.20
CA SER A 199 0.38 -12.77 6.80
C SER A 199 -1.12 -12.51 6.64
N LYS A 200 -1.86 -12.50 7.75
CA LYS A 200 -3.32 -12.32 7.80
C LYS A 200 -3.68 -11.03 8.52
N LEU A 201 -4.78 -10.40 8.08
CA LEU A 201 -5.35 -9.28 8.80
C LEU A 201 -6.04 -9.75 10.09
N THR A 202 -5.68 -9.11 11.18
CA THR A 202 -6.16 -9.39 12.54
C THR A 202 -6.73 -8.14 13.18
N LEU A 203 -7.38 -8.25 14.33
CA LEU A 203 -7.94 -7.10 15.03
C LEU A 203 -6.90 -5.98 15.30
N PRO A 204 -5.66 -6.27 15.77
CA PRO A 204 -4.64 -5.23 15.90
C PRO A 204 -4.24 -4.58 14.56
N ALA A 205 -4.18 -5.35 13.47
CA ALA A 205 -3.91 -4.82 12.13
C ALA A 205 -5.03 -3.88 11.67
N VAL A 206 -6.29 -4.19 11.96
CA VAL A 206 -7.44 -3.31 11.68
C VAL A 206 -7.30 -1.99 12.43
N SER A 207 -6.90 -2.01 13.71
CA SER A 207 -6.66 -0.77 14.48
C SER A 207 -5.59 0.10 13.83
N ALA A 208 -4.52 -0.50 13.28
CA ALA A 208 -3.49 0.23 12.55
C ALA A 208 -4.02 0.84 11.23
N ILE A 209 -4.87 0.13 10.48
CA ILE A 209 -5.53 0.66 9.27
C ILE A 209 -6.45 1.84 9.66
N GLN A 210 -7.23 1.70 10.75
CA GLN A 210 -8.10 2.77 11.25
C GLN A 210 -7.31 4.01 11.67
N ALA A 211 -6.16 3.84 12.34
CA ALA A 211 -5.28 4.95 12.72
C ALA A 211 -4.80 5.74 11.50
N ARG A 212 -4.32 5.05 10.46
CA ARG A 212 -3.92 5.70 9.21
C ARG A 212 -5.11 6.36 8.50
N THR A 213 -6.28 5.71 8.46
CA THR A 213 -7.49 6.28 7.85
C THR A 213 -7.90 7.58 8.55
N ALA A 214 -7.93 7.58 9.88
CA ALA A 214 -8.25 8.77 10.68
C ALA A 214 -7.22 9.89 10.54
N LEU A 215 -5.93 9.55 10.39
CA LEU A 215 -4.85 10.50 10.10
C LEU A 215 -5.12 11.27 8.79
N TYR A 216 -5.51 10.55 7.72
CA TYR A 216 -5.83 11.16 6.42
C TYR A 216 -7.14 11.96 6.46
N ALA A 217 -8.10 11.55 7.28
CA ALA A 217 -9.35 12.27 7.54
C ALA A 217 -9.15 13.51 8.43
N LYS A 218 -7.94 13.69 9.01
CA LYS A 218 -7.66 14.72 10.04
C LYS A 218 -8.56 14.60 11.27
N ASP A 219 -9.07 13.39 11.53
CA ASP A 219 -9.78 13.07 12.77
C ASP A 219 -8.75 12.72 13.85
N TRP A 220 -8.19 13.77 14.45
CA TRP A 220 -7.08 13.66 15.38
C TRP A 220 -7.43 12.86 16.64
N VAL A 221 -8.68 12.92 17.07
CA VAL A 221 -9.14 12.16 18.25
C VAL A 221 -9.14 10.66 17.95
N GLN A 222 -9.73 10.26 16.84
CA GLN A 222 -9.77 8.87 16.43
C GLN A 222 -8.39 8.35 16.02
N ALA A 223 -7.58 9.17 15.34
CA ALA A 223 -6.21 8.80 14.98
C ALA A 223 -5.38 8.46 16.21
N ALA A 224 -5.44 9.28 17.27
CA ALA A 224 -4.75 9.00 18.52
C ALA A 224 -5.32 7.75 19.22
N THR A 225 -6.63 7.58 19.25
CA THR A 225 -7.30 6.43 19.87
C THR A 225 -6.91 5.11 19.21
N TYR A 226 -6.98 5.03 17.89
CA TYR A 226 -6.65 3.81 17.16
C TYR A 226 -5.14 3.52 17.16
N ALA A 227 -4.30 4.55 17.06
CA ALA A 227 -2.86 4.40 17.16
C ALA A 227 -2.44 3.84 18.53
N GLN A 228 -3.00 4.39 19.62
CA GLN A 228 -2.75 3.88 20.98
C GLN A 228 -3.23 2.44 21.12
N ALA A 229 -4.44 2.11 20.65
CA ALA A 229 -4.98 0.75 20.70
C ALA A 229 -4.08 -0.27 19.95
N ALA A 230 -3.44 0.13 18.85
CA ALA A 230 -2.48 -0.71 18.16
C ALA A 230 -1.16 -0.84 18.95
N ILE A 231 -0.62 0.25 19.48
CA ILE A 231 0.61 0.29 20.30
C ILE A 231 0.48 -0.63 21.53
N ASP A 232 -0.68 -0.63 22.18
CA ASP A 232 -0.94 -1.45 23.37
C ASP A 232 -0.86 -2.97 23.08
N GLN A 233 -1.03 -3.37 21.80
CA GLN A 233 -0.98 -4.79 21.39
C GLN A 233 0.41 -5.21 20.94
N LEU A 234 1.24 -4.29 20.46
CA LEU A 234 2.53 -4.61 19.90
C LEU A 234 3.52 -3.48 20.16
N PRO A 235 4.50 -3.68 21.07
CA PRO A 235 5.51 -2.67 21.40
C PRO A 235 6.49 -2.43 20.23
N LEU A 236 7.32 -1.39 20.35
CA LEU A 236 8.45 -1.18 19.47
C LEU A 236 9.47 -2.31 19.60
N ALA A 237 10.07 -2.68 18.48
CA ALA A 237 11.14 -3.66 18.43
C ALA A 237 12.41 -3.16 19.12
N SER A 238 13.18 -4.07 19.70
CA SER A 238 14.56 -3.78 20.09
C SER A 238 15.39 -3.38 18.85
N PRO A 239 16.51 -2.66 18.98
CA PRO A 239 17.37 -2.34 17.83
C PRO A 239 17.81 -3.58 17.02
N ALA A 240 18.08 -4.70 17.69
CA ALA A 240 18.46 -5.96 17.04
C ALA A 240 17.29 -6.56 16.24
N ASP A 241 16.11 -6.62 16.85
CA ASP A 241 14.90 -7.14 16.19
C ASP A 241 14.44 -6.22 15.07
N PHE A 242 14.53 -4.90 15.25
CA PHE A 242 14.22 -3.93 14.20
C PHE A 242 15.09 -4.15 12.95
N LYS A 243 16.40 -4.33 13.12
CA LYS A 243 17.29 -4.66 12.01
C LYS A 243 16.94 -6.01 11.38
N ALA A 244 16.67 -7.03 12.22
CA ALA A 244 16.32 -8.38 11.76
C ALA A 244 14.97 -8.42 10.99
N MET A 245 14.04 -7.52 11.29
CA MET A 245 12.75 -7.43 10.63
C MET A 245 12.85 -7.14 9.11
N TRP A 246 13.87 -6.41 8.70
CA TRP A 246 14.13 -6.06 7.29
C TRP A 246 15.06 -7.05 6.59
N ALA A 247 15.78 -7.86 7.35
CA ALA A 247 16.65 -8.89 6.79
C ALA A 247 15.82 -10.10 6.36
N ARG A 248 15.98 -10.54 5.10
CA ARG A 248 15.40 -11.81 4.69
C ARG A 248 16.21 -12.96 5.25
N SER A 249 15.69 -13.56 6.31
CA SER A 249 16.19 -14.81 6.89
C SER A 249 15.19 -15.94 6.65
N GLN A 250 15.59 -17.21 6.89
CA GLN A 250 14.67 -18.34 6.85
C GLN A 250 13.50 -18.19 7.85
N ARG A 251 13.73 -17.46 8.94
CA ARG A 251 12.70 -17.11 9.92
C ARG A 251 12.47 -15.61 9.88
N ARG A 252 11.26 -15.20 9.52
CA ARG A 252 10.83 -13.80 9.55
C ARG A 252 10.81 -13.29 10.99
N ASN A 253 11.27 -12.05 11.20
CA ASN A 253 11.13 -11.34 12.47
C ASN A 253 9.93 -10.40 12.38
N ASP A 254 8.97 -10.54 13.27
CA ASP A 254 7.71 -9.77 13.29
C ASP A 254 7.57 -8.90 14.56
N ALA A 255 8.68 -8.50 15.18
CA ALA A 255 8.70 -7.85 16.50
C ALA A 255 7.79 -6.61 16.60
N GLU A 256 7.60 -5.84 15.53
CA GLU A 256 6.67 -4.70 15.49
C GLU A 256 5.75 -4.70 14.25
N VAL A 257 5.52 -5.87 13.64
CA VAL A 257 4.74 -6.02 12.41
C VAL A 257 3.30 -6.39 12.74
N PHE A 258 2.34 -5.54 12.38
CA PHE A 258 0.92 -5.87 12.46
C PHE A 258 0.44 -6.74 11.31
N TRP A 259 0.94 -6.46 10.12
CA TRP A 259 0.59 -7.17 8.90
C TRP A 259 1.72 -7.14 7.89
N ARG A 260 1.92 -8.29 7.23
CA ARG A 260 2.95 -8.53 6.22
C ARG A 260 2.32 -9.15 4.97
N ILE A 261 2.61 -8.59 3.82
CA ILE A 261 2.31 -9.19 2.52
C ILE A 261 3.52 -10.03 2.14
N LEU A 262 3.30 -11.35 2.06
CA LEU A 262 4.36 -12.31 1.79
C LEU A 262 4.80 -12.25 0.33
N ALA A 263 6.08 -12.43 0.09
CA ALA A 263 6.67 -12.68 -1.22
C ALA A 263 7.33 -14.06 -1.19
N GLU A 264 6.76 -15.04 -1.88
CA GLU A 264 7.26 -16.41 -1.93
C GLU A 264 7.88 -16.74 -3.31
N PRO A 265 8.91 -17.59 -3.35
CA PRO A 265 9.42 -18.10 -4.62
C PRO A 265 8.31 -18.83 -5.37
N GLY A 266 8.07 -18.44 -6.62
CA GLY A 266 7.00 -19.01 -7.45
C GLY A 266 5.75 -18.14 -7.56
N ASP A 267 5.62 -17.07 -6.80
CA ASP A 267 4.59 -16.05 -7.04
C ASP A 267 4.78 -15.46 -8.45
N GLU A 268 3.69 -15.29 -9.21
CA GLU A 268 3.73 -14.69 -10.55
C GLU A 268 4.45 -13.32 -10.54
N GLN A 269 4.17 -12.50 -9.54
CA GLN A 269 4.81 -11.20 -9.36
C GLN A 269 6.30 -11.30 -9.03
N ALA A 270 6.74 -12.40 -8.41
CA ALA A 270 8.14 -12.66 -8.13
C ALA A 270 8.92 -13.04 -9.40
N GLN A 271 8.28 -13.66 -10.37
CA GLN A 271 8.91 -14.09 -11.63
C GLN A 271 9.17 -12.91 -12.58
N ASP A 272 8.26 -11.95 -12.63
CA ASP A 272 8.39 -10.78 -13.51
C ASP A 272 9.33 -9.69 -12.97
N GLY A 273 9.82 -9.84 -11.73
CA GLY A 273 10.72 -8.87 -11.07
C GLY A 273 10.08 -7.52 -10.76
N ASP A 274 8.85 -7.28 -11.15
CA ASP A 274 8.14 -6.00 -11.01
C ASP A 274 7.21 -5.93 -9.80
N GLY A 275 6.81 -7.07 -9.26
CA GLY A 275 5.90 -7.17 -8.13
C GLY A 275 6.54 -7.02 -6.75
N LEU A 276 7.88 -7.00 -6.66
CA LEU A 276 8.61 -7.06 -5.41
C LEU A 276 9.15 -5.70 -4.98
N ALA A 277 9.12 -5.42 -3.69
CA ALA A 277 9.62 -4.15 -3.16
C ALA A 277 11.09 -3.89 -3.55
N GLY A 278 11.95 -4.91 -3.52
CA GLY A 278 13.36 -4.80 -3.92
C GLY A 278 13.59 -4.46 -5.39
N SER A 279 12.67 -4.85 -6.29
CA SER A 279 12.78 -4.60 -7.73
C SER A 279 12.67 -3.13 -8.13
N ILE A 280 12.29 -2.26 -7.20
CA ILE A 280 12.30 -0.81 -7.41
C ILE A 280 13.74 -0.29 -7.42
N TYR A 281 14.61 -0.87 -6.61
CA TYR A 281 15.97 -0.40 -6.39
C TYR A 281 16.99 -1.15 -7.24
N TYR A 282 16.70 -2.42 -7.59
CA TYR A 282 17.57 -3.27 -8.42
C TYR A 282 16.76 -3.97 -9.51
N ASP A 283 17.39 -4.23 -10.65
CA ASP A 283 16.85 -5.18 -11.60
C ASP A 283 17.29 -6.63 -11.26
N THR A 284 16.79 -7.59 -12.00
CA THR A 284 17.14 -9.01 -11.82
C THR A 284 18.63 -9.32 -12.05
N ARG A 285 19.36 -8.45 -12.74
CA ARG A 285 20.80 -8.52 -12.99
C ARG A 285 21.62 -7.78 -11.92
N GLN A 286 20.97 -7.27 -10.86
CA GLN A 286 21.57 -6.47 -9.79
C GLN A 286 22.08 -5.10 -10.26
N ILE A 287 21.56 -4.57 -11.36
CA ILE A 287 21.83 -3.19 -11.77
C ILE A 287 21.07 -2.26 -10.80
N LEU A 288 21.78 -1.28 -10.25
CA LEU A 288 21.18 -0.28 -9.36
C LEU A 288 20.27 0.64 -10.18
N LEU A 289 18.97 0.61 -9.87
CA LEU A 289 17.97 1.45 -10.54
C LEU A 289 17.78 2.78 -9.80
N TYR A 290 17.67 2.73 -8.47
CA TYR A 290 17.52 3.90 -7.60
C TYR A 290 18.34 3.71 -6.32
N ALA A 291 18.90 4.81 -5.86
CA ALA A 291 19.66 4.87 -4.61
C ALA A 291 18.91 5.74 -3.58
N PRO A 292 19.20 5.60 -2.27
CA PRO A 292 18.68 6.54 -1.29
C PRO A 292 19.20 7.96 -1.58
N SER A 293 18.37 8.97 -1.37
CA SER A 293 18.79 10.35 -1.54
C SER A 293 19.86 10.75 -0.52
N PHE A 294 20.75 11.64 -0.90
CA PHE A 294 21.73 12.22 0.03
C PHE A 294 21.05 13.00 1.16
N GLU A 295 19.92 13.63 0.87
CA GLU A 295 19.11 14.30 1.89
C GLU A 295 18.68 13.32 2.98
N LEU A 296 18.14 12.14 2.62
CA LEU A 296 17.78 11.11 3.58
C LEU A 296 19.00 10.61 4.37
N ILE A 297 20.12 10.33 3.67
CA ILE A 297 21.36 9.86 4.30
C ILE A 297 21.86 10.84 5.36
N ARG A 298 21.85 12.13 5.08
CA ARG A 298 22.30 13.18 6.03
C ARG A 298 21.43 13.26 7.31
N THR A 299 20.20 12.75 7.28
CA THR A 299 19.33 12.74 8.47
C THR A 299 19.61 11.58 9.41
N LEU A 300 20.36 10.56 8.97
CA LEU A 300 20.63 9.34 9.73
C LEU A 300 22.07 9.36 10.30
N ASP A 301 22.20 9.17 11.61
CA ASP A 301 23.50 8.96 12.25
C ASP A 301 23.95 7.51 12.03
N GLU A 302 24.95 7.32 11.17
CA GLU A 302 25.45 5.99 10.81
C GLU A 302 25.90 5.17 12.01
N ALA A 303 26.44 5.81 13.04
CA ALA A 303 27.00 5.12 14.21
C ALA A 303 25.92 4.77 15.26
N ASN A 304 24.93 5.64 15.43
CA ASN A 304 24.01 5.55 16.57
C ASN A 304 22.56 5.28 16.17
N ASP A 305 22.16 5.51 14.90
CA ASP A 305 20.79 5.27 14.43
C ASP A 305 20.69 3.89 13.77
N VAL A 306 19.97 2.96 14.39
CA VAL A 306 19.80 1.59 13.89
C VAL A 306 19.20 1.55 12.48
N ARG A 307 18.45 2.57 12.07
CA ARG A 307 17.83 2.67 10.75
C ARG A 307 18.85 2.77 9.63
N PHE A 308 19.99 3.40 9.86
CA PHE A 308 21.06 3.40 8.86
C PHE A 308 21.43 1.96 8.49
N ALA A 309 21.81 1.15 9.47
CA ALA A 309 22.21 -0.23 9.23
C ALA A 309 21.05 -1.15 8.77
N ALA A 310 19.79 -0.77 9.05
CA ALA A 310 18.61 -1.53 8.64
C ALA A 310 18.18 -1.23 7.20
N TYR A 311 18.35 0.01 6.74
CA TYR A 311 17.80 0.48 5.46
C TYR A 311 18.84 0.70 4.39
N ILE A 312 20.08 1.01 4.79
CA ILE A 312 21.13 1.54 3.92
C ILE A 312 22.37 0.65 4.04
N LYS A 313 23.04 0.45 2.92
CA LYS A 313 24.35 -0.19 2.85
C LYS A 313 25.28 0.68 2.00
N ARG A 314 26.52 0.83 2.45
CA ARG A 314 27.59 1.41 1.63
C ARG A 314 27.93 0.45 0.49
N ARG A 315 28.21 1.00 -0.68
CA ARG A 315 28.84 0.25 -1.77
C ARG A 315 30.32 0.12 -1.50
N ASP A 316 30.90 -0.98 -1.98
CA ASP A 316 32.34 -1.22 -1.83
C ASP A 316 33.16 -0.11 -2.51
N GLU A 317 34.20 0.35 -1.83
CA GLU A 317 35.11 1.37 -2.34
C GLU A 317 35.84 0.84 -3.60
N GLY A 318 35.89 1.64 -4.66
CA GLY A 318 36.60 1.33 -5.90
C GLY A 318 35.76 1.30 -7.16
N ALA A 319 34.44 1.36 -7.04
CA ALA A 319 33.59 1.57 -8.21
C ALA A 319 33.41 3.08 -8.46
N PRO A 320 33.44 3.54 -9.72
CA PRO A 320 33.24 4.96 -10.07
C PRO A 320 31.75 5.36 -9.97
N TYR A 321 31.10 5.07 -8.84
CA TYR A 321 29.67 5.25 -8.67
C TYR A 321 29.38 6.61 -8.07
N LYS A 322 28.50 7.38 -8.69
CA LYS A 322 27.93 8.60 -8.12
C LYS A 322 26.93 8.33 -6.96
N ALA A 323 26.52 7.06 -6.80
CA ALA A 323 25.64 6.62 -5.72
C ALA A 323 26.41 5.69 -4.74
N PRO A 324 27.02 6.24 -3.68
CA PRO A 324 27.85 5.46 -2.75
C PRO A 324 27.03 4.60 -1.78
N PHE A 325 25.71 4.71 -1.81
CA PHE A 325 24.80 3.97 -0.95
C PHE A 325 23.75 3.23 -1.75
N ILE A 326 23.23 2.15 -1.18
CA ILE A 326 22.15 1.34 -1.73
C ILE A 326 21.06 1.13 -0.70
N VAL A 327 19.82 0.98 -1.16
CA VAL A 327 18.70 0.59 -0.30
C VAL A 327 18.83 -0.90 0.01
N SER A 328 19.04 -1.27 1.28
CA SER A 328 19.13 -2.66 1.72
C SER A 328 17.84 -3.18 2.35
N LYS A 329 16.89 -2.31 2.64
CA LYS A 329 15.63 -2.61 3.33
C LYS A 329 14.84 -3.76 2.71
N TYR A 330 14.85 -3.89 1.39
CA TYR A 330 14.14 -4.91 0.64
C TYR A 330 15.07 -5.81 -0.18
N GLN A 331 16.30 -5.94 0.25
CA GLN A 331 17.22 -6.90 -0.34
C GLN A 331 16.80 -8.33 0.06
N GLY A 332 16.40 -9.13 -0.92
CA GLY A 332 16.14 -10.54 -0.72
C GLY A 332 17.42 -11.35 -0.43
N ASN A 333 17.31 -12.67 -0.45
CA ASN A 333 18.49 -13.52 -0.39
C ASN A 333 19.25 -13.42 -1.73
N MET A 334 20.35 -12.67 -1.75
CA MET A 334 21.12 -12.36 -2.95
C MET A 334 21.61 -13.60 -3.73
N ASN A 335 21.79 -14.73 -3.04
CA ASN A 335 22.27 -15.97 -3.67
C ASN A 335 21.15 -16.86 -4.24
N VAL A 336 19.91 -16.66 -3.82
CA VAL A 336 18.78 -17.54 -4.15
C VAL A 336 17.63 -16.77 -4.79
N THR A 337 17.19 -15.71 -4.15
CA THR A 337 16.02 -14.92 -4.55
C THR A 337 16.31 -13.43 -4.35
N PRO A 338 17.18 -12.83 -5.17
CA PRO A 338 17.46 -11.41 -5.09
C PRO A 338 16.16 -10.62 -5.30
N ASN A 339 16.01 -9.52 -4.57
CA ASN A 339 14.83 -8.64 -4.62
C ASN A 339 13.51 -9.23 -4.11
N LEU A 340 13.46 -10.51 -3.75
CA LEU A 340 12.28 -11.13 -3.17
C LEU A 340 12.18 -10.75 -1.69
N ALA A 341 11.37 -9.76 -1.36
CA ALA A 341 11.18 -9.25 0.00
C ALA A 341 9.71 -8.99 0.28
N ASP A 342 9.29 -9.37 1.50
CA ASP A 342 7.94 -9.09 1.96
C ASP A 342 7.71 -7.58 2.09
N MET A 343 6.48 -7.14 1.90
CA MET A 343 6.05 -5.79 2.27
C MET A 343 5.49 -5.77 3.69
N ILE A 344 5.74 -4.70 4.41
CA ILE A 344 5.19 -4.46 5.75
C ILE A 344 4.30 -3.21 5.70
N PRO A 345 3.01 -3.35 5.41
CA PRO A 345 2.12 -2.20 5.28
C PRO A 345 1.87 -1.46 6.58
N PHE A 346 1.90 -2.17 7.73
CA PHE A 346 1.61 -1.59 9.04
C PHE A 346 2.55 -2.14 10.11
N ARG A 347 3.16 -1.23 10.88
CA ARG A 347 4.06 -1.54 11.98
C ARG A 347 3.97 -0.49 13.09
N THR A 348 4.46 -0.83 14.28
CA THR A 348 4.31 -0.01 15.49
C THR A 348 4.98 1.36 15.37
N GLY A 349 6.12 1.47 14.68
CA GLY A 349 6.79 2.76 14.48
C GLY A 349 5.90 3.82 13.83
N GLU A 350 5.09 3.44 12.82
CA GLU A 350 4.11 4.34 12.22
C GLU A 350 3.04 4.79 13.22
N MET A 351 2.58 3.88 14.09
CA MET A 351 1.54 4.19 15.07
C MET A 351 2.02 5.25 16.09
N TYR A 352 3.28 5.19 16.51
CA TYR A 352 3.87 6.25 17.35
C TYR A 352 3.91 7.61 16.65
N LEU A 353 4.19 7.64 15.34
CA LEU A 353 4.20 8.88 14.55
C LEU A 353 2.78 9.43 14.34
N ILE A 354 1.78 8.56 14.12
CA ILE A 354 0.38 8.96 14.05
C ILE A 354 -0.09 9.50 15.41
N LEU A 355 0.25 8.82 16.50
CA LEU A 355 -0.10 9.25 17.85
C LEU A 355 0.53 10.64 18.17
N ALA A 356 1.82 10.82 17.88
CA ALA A 356 2.52 12.06 18.11
C ALA A 356 1.88 13.23 17.34
N GLU A 357 1.61 13.04 16.04
CA GLU A 357 0.98 14.05 15.18
C GLU A 357 -0.44 14.37 15.66
N ALA A 358 -1.25 13.35 15.94
CA ALA A 358 -2.62 13.53 16.38
C ALA A 358 -2.74 14.26 17.73
N LEU A 359 -1.83 13.96 18.67
CA LEU A 359 -1.77 14.67 19.95
C LEU A 359 -1.30 16.11 19.80
N ALA A 360 -0.29 16.36 18.96
CA ALA A 360 0.18 17.71 18.65
C ALA A 360 -0.94 18.58 18.04
N GLU A 361 -1.72 18.01 17.09
CA GLU A 361 -2.83 18.72 16.45
C GLU A 361 -3.99 19.01 17.41
N GLN A 362 -4.16 18.21 18.46
CA GLN A 362 -5.10 18.46 19.55
C GLN A 362 -4.58 19.49 20.58
N GLY A 363 -3.40 20.08 20.39
CA GLY A 363 -2.77 21.00 21.33
C GLY A 363 -2.11 20.31 22.54
N ARG A 364 -2.00 18.99 22.53
CA ARG A 364 -1.38 18.17 23.58
C ARG A 364 0.12 17.95 23.30
N THR A 365 0.87 19.06 23.20
CA THR A 365 2.26 19.08 22.72
C THR A 365 3.17 18.18 23.54
N ASP A 366 3.09 18.19 24.88
CA ASP A 366 3.95 17.36 25.71
C ASP A 366 3.70 15.85 25.54
N ALA A 367 2.43 15.47 25.38
CA ALA A 367 2.07 14.09 25.14
C ALA A 367 2.52 13.62 23.73
N GLY A 368 2.37 14.48 22.72
CA GLY A 368 2.91 14.25 21.38
C GLY A 368 4.43 14.13 21.36
N ALA A 369 5.13 15.00 22.11
CA ALA A 369 6.57 14.94 22.28
C ALA A 369 7.01 13.63 22.96
N THR A 370 6.26 13.17 23.96
CA THR A 370 6.52 11.88 24.63
C THR A 370 6.45 10.72 23.64
N ALA A 371 5.43 10.68 22.79
CA ALA A 371 5.29 9.62 21.77
C ALA A 371 6.46 9.64 20.77
N LEU A 372 6.85 10.84 20.28
CA LEU A 372 8.00 11.00 19.38
C LEU A 372 9.32 10.59 20.05
N ASN A 373 9.55 11.01 21.28
CA ASN A 373 10.75 10.67 22.04
C ASN A 373 10.86 9.16 22.31
N THR A 374 9.74 8.50 22.58
CA THR A 374 9.69 7.04 22.77
C THR A 374 10.16 6.31 21.52
N LEU A 375 9.68 6.72 20.34
CA LEU A 375 10.15 6.16 19.06
C LEU A 375 11.64 6.41 18.85
N ARG A 376 12.12 7.64 19.03
CA ARG A 376 13.52 8.02 18.85
C ARG A 376 14.45 7.24 19.77
N ALA A 377 14.06 7.07 21.04
CA ALA A 377 14.83 6.29 22.01
C ALA A 377 14.96 4.80 21.63
N ALA A 378 13.96 4.24 20.94
CA ALA A 378 14.03 2.87 20.41
C ALA A 378 14.90 2.75 19.14
N ARG A 379 15.25 3.85 18.48
CA ARG A 379 16.02 3.86 17.23
C ARG A 379 17.44 4.37 17.38
N ILE A 380 17.68 5.27 18.33
CA ILE A 380 18.94 6.02 18.45
C ILE A 380 19.62 5.68 19.78
N THR A 381 20.81 5.10 19.71
CA THR A 381 21.62 4.80 20.89
C THR A 381 22.04 6.08 21.61
N GLY A 382 21.85 6.14 22.92
CA GLY A 382 22.20 7.31 23.72
C GLY A 382 21.25 8.51 23.52
N TYR A 383 20.06 8.29 22.97
CA TYR A 383 19.08 9.36 22.74
C TYR A 383 18.67 10.06 24.03
N THR A 384 18.63 11.39 24.00
CA THR A 384 18.11 12.22 25.09
C THR A 384 16.79 12.86 24.66
N ASN A 385 15.76 12.76 25.49
CA ASN A 385 14.43 13.31 25.21
C ASN A 385 14.51 14.80 24.92
N GLN A 386 13.83 15.23 23.87
CA GLN A 386 13.72 16.62 23.42
C GLN A 386 12.39 17.23 23.85
N THR A 387 12.43 18.53 24.15
CA THR A 387 11.25 19.38 24.35
C THR A 387 11.07 20.30 23.17
N PHE A 388 9.84 20.71 22.91
CA PHE A 388 9.49 21.56 21.78
C PHE A 388 8.80 22.84 22.25
N SER A 389 9.12 23.96 21.60
CA SER A 389 8.60 25.28 21.97
C SER A 389 7.10 25.46 21.69
N GLY A 390 6.47 24.52 21.01
CA GLY A 390 5.04 24.51 20.68
C GLY A 390 4.69 23.50 19.60
N LYS A 391 3.41 23.55 19.17
CA LYS A 391 2.87 22.62 18.19
C LYS A 391 3.68 22.57 16.89
N ASP A 392 3.98 23.73 16.31
CA ASP A 392 4.60 23.80 14.97
C ASP A 392 6.03 23.22 14.99
N ALA A 393 6.80 23.47 16.06
CA ALA A 393 8.13 22.88 16.24
C ALA A 393 8.04 21.36 16.39
N LEU A 394 7.06 20.85 17.14
CA LEU A 394 6.83 19.43 17.28
C LEU A 394 6.36 18.79 15.95
N ILE A 395 5.45 19.41 15.22
CA ILE A 395 5.00 18.91 13.91
C ILE A 395 6.17 18.83 12.92
N THR A 396 7.03 19.84 12.86
CA THR A 396 8.24 19.80 12.03
C THR A 396 9.10 18.60 12.39
N ALA A 397 9.39 18.41 13.68
CA ALA A 397 10.19 17.29 14.14
C ALA A 397 9.54 15.90 13.85
N ILE A 398 8.22 15.81 13.92
CA ILE A 398 7.48 14.60 13.55
C ILE A 398 7.64 14.31 12.06
N TYR A 399 7.57 15.32 11.18
CA TYR A 399 7.71 15.11 9.73
C TYR A 399 9.14 14.75 9.32
N GLU A 400 10.14 15.30 9.99
CA GLU A 400 11.53 14.86 9.86
C GLU A 400 11.69 13.40 10.31
N GLU A 401 11.04 13.02 11.42
CA GLU A 401 11.08 11.64 11.91
C GLU A 401 10.33 10.68 11.00
N ARG A 402 9.19 11.09 10.42
CA ARG A 402 8.46 10.31 9.42
C ARG A 402 9.32 10.03 8.19
N PHE A 403 10.08 11.01 7.73
CA PHE A 403 10.99 10.85 6.59
C PHE A 403 12.05 9.76 6.85
N LYS A 404 12.65 9.75 8.07
CA LYS A 404 13.61 8.73 8.46
C LYS A 404 12.98 7.37 8.74
N GLU A 405 11.95 7.36 9.58
CA GLU A 405 11.34 6.13 10.09
C GLU A 405 10.65 5.33 8.99
N LEU A 406 9.90 6.01 8.13
CA LEU A 406 9.05 5.39 7.11
C LEU A 406 9.67 5.43 5.70
N ALA A 407 10.97 5.72 5.59
CA ALA A 407 11.67 5.73 4.31
C ALA A 407 11.44 4.41 3.55
N PHE A 408 11.09 4.53 2.28
CA PHE A 408 10.82 3.41 1.36
C PHE A 408 9.59 2.55 1.70
N GLU A 409 8.65 3.04 2.53
CA GLU A 409 7.43 2.32 2.90
C GLU A 409 6.16 2.90 2.25
N GLY A 410 6.29 3.80 1.29
CA GLY A 410 5.14 4.35 0.56
C GLY A 410 4.40 5.48 1.28
N HIS A 411 5.13 6.31 2.04
CA HIS A 411 4.54 7.38 2.84
C HIS A 411 4.93 8.79 2.38
N ARG A 412 6.19 9.06 2.10
CA ARG A 412 6.76 10.40 1.98
C ARG A 412 5.99 11.36 1.06
N PHE A 413 5.67 10.95 -0.17
CA PHE A 413 4.92 11.76 -1.12
C PHE A 413 3.56 12.22 -0.54
N PHE A 414 2.83 11.29 0.07
CA PHE A 414 1.52 11.57 0.64
C PHE A 414 1.62 12.35 1.95
N ASP A 415 2.67 12.19 2.73
CA ASP A 415 2.91 12.99 3.93
C ASP A 415 3.12 14.46 3.58
N LEU A 416 3.89 14.76 2.54
CA LEU A 416 4.03 16.11 2.02
C LEU A 416 2.70 16.66 1.48
N ARG A 417 1.96 15.85 0.70
CA ARG A 417 0.63 16.24 0.19
C ARG A 417 -0.37 16.54 1.29
N ARG A 418 -0.40 15.79 2.41
CA ARG A 418 -1.32 16.04 3.53
C ARG A 418 -1.12 17.44 4.15
N ARG A 419 0.08 17.98 4.04
CA ARG A 419 0.47 19.30 4.56
C ARG A 419 0.54 20.37 3.48
N ASN A 420 0.22 20.03 2.24
CA ASN A 420 0.34 20.94 1.10
C ASN A 420 1.76 21.52 0.98
N LEU A 421 2.78 20.69 1.24
CA LEU A 421 4.19 21.04 1.16
C LEU A 421 4.76 20.65 -0.20
N PRO A 422 5.64 21.45 -0.79
CA PRO A 422 6.32 21.09 -2.03
C PRO A 422 7.22 19.88 -1.80
N ILE A 423 7.50 19.15 -2.91
CA ILE A 423 8.52 18.11 -2.94
C ILE A 423 9.76 18.74 -3.55
N THR A 424 10.86 18.73 -2.80
CA THR A 424 12.13 19.31 -3.22
C THR A 424 13.21 18.24 -3.25
N ARG A 425 14.13 18.34 -4.18
CA ARG A 425 15.32 17.49 -4.28
C ARG A 425 16.55 18.36 -4.29
N ASP A 426 17.53 18.06 -3.47
CA ASP A 426 18.82 18.71 -3.48
C ASP A 426 19.50 18.59 -4.86
N ALA A 427 20.48 19.43 -5.10
CA ALA A 427 21.17 19.46 -6.39
C ALA A 427 21.83 18.11 -6.74
N ASP A 428 22.39 17.44 -5.74
CA ASP A 428 23.04 16.13 -5.90
C ASP A 428 22.02 15.04 -6.18
N ASP A 429 20.87 15.04 -5.48
CA ASP A 429 19.77 14.08 -5.66
C ASP A 429 19.06 14.27 -6.99
N ALA A 430 19.04 15.50 -7.50
CA ALA A 430 18.45 15.87 -8.77
C ALA A 430 19.45 15.85 -9.97
N ALA A 431 20.66 15.31 -9.81
CA ALA A 431 21.68 15.33 -10.85
C ALA A 431 21.19 14.75 -12.20
N ASN A 432 20.40 13.67 -12.17
CA ASN A 432 19.82 13.03 -13.35
C ASN A 432 18.30 13.30 -13.52
N ALA A 433 17.76 14.25 -12.78
CA ALA A 433 16.33 14.55 -12.79
C ALA A 433 15.87 15.46 -13.96
N ILE A 434 16.80 16.00 -14.75
CA ILE A 434 16.51 16.89 -15.91
C ILE A 434 15.51 18.00 -15.51
N GLY A 435 15.84 18.77 -14.47
CA GLY A 435 15.03 19.90 -13.99
C GLY A 435 13.93 19.54 -12.99
N ALA A 436 13.64 18.26 -12.73
CA ALA A 436 12.65 17.82 -11.74
C ALA A 436 13.18 17.96 -10.29
N LYS A 437 13.44 19.21 -9.86
CA LYS A 437 13.98 19.57 -8.55
C LYS A 437 12.90 20.01 -7.55
N LEU A 438 11.81 20.56 -8.05
CA LEU A 438 10.72 21.13 -7.27
C LEU A 438 9.39 20.74 -7.92
N LEU A 439 8.50 20.16 -7.13
CA LEU A 439 7.10 19.89 -7.49
C LEU A 439 6.22 20.63 -6.49
N ASN A 440 5.53 21.67 -6.97
CA ASN A 440 4.66 22.49 -6.13
C ASN A 440 3.27 21.85 -5.98
N PRO A 441 2.52 22.18 -4.93
CA PRO A 441 1.14 21.75 -4.76
C PRO A 441 0.19 22.14 -5.90
N THR A 442 0.56 23.11 -6.72
CA THR A 442 -0.21 23.59 -7.89
C THR A 442 0.14 22.86 -9.20
N ASP A 443 1.20 22.07 -9.21
CA ASP A 443 1.63 21.34 -10.41
C ASP A 443 0.74 20.10 -10.63
N ALA A 444 0.46 19.76 -11.89
CA ALA A 444 -0.42 18.64 -12.23
C ALA A 444 0.03 17.32 -11.56
N GLN A 445 1.33 17.02 -11.62
CA GLN A 445 1.90 15.78 -11.10
C GLN A 445 1.92 15.70 -9.57
N TYR A 446 1.47 16.73 -8.86
CA TYR A 446 1.28 16.68 -7.40
C TYR A 446 0.10 15.80 -6.98
N VAL A 447 -0.79 15.48 -7.92
CA VAL A 447 -1.91 14.55 -7.77
C VAL A 447 -1.81 13.50 -8.86
N TYR A 448 -1.98 12.21 -8.55
CA TYR A 448 -1.98 11.19 -9.60
C TYR A 448 -3.24 11.28 -10.45
N PRO A 449 -3.12 11.24 -11.79
CA PRO A 449 -4.26 11.28 -12.68
C PRO A 449 -5.09 9.99 -12.62
N ILE A 450 -6.40 10.10 -12.86
CA ILE A 450 -7.23 8.93 -13.15
C ILE A 450 -6.77 8.33 -14.50
N PRO A 451 -6.59 7.01 -14.60
CA PRO A 451 -6.16 6.38 -15.84
C PRO A 451 -7.05 6.72 -17.02
N ASP A 452 -6.44 6.96 -18.17
CA ASP A 452 -7.14 7.33 -19.40
C ASP A 452 -8.14 6.25 -19.87
N ALA A 453 -7.83 4.98 -19.61
CA ALA A 453 -8.75 3.88 -19.89
C ALA A 453 -10.08 3.99 -19.11
N GLU A 454 -10.03 4.45 -17.85
CA GLU A 454 -11.21 4.66 -17.01
C GLU A 454 -12.05 5.84 -17.53
N ILE A 455 -11.40 6.96 -17.87
CA ILE A 455 -12.07 8.14 -18.43
C ILE A 455 -12.80 7.80 -19.74
N ARG A 456 -12.15 7.00 -20.61
CA ARG A 456 -12.76 6.59 -21.88
C ARG A 456 -13.89 5.58 -21.73
N ALA A 457 -13.76 4.65 -20.78
CA ALA A 457 -14.76 3.61 -20.56
C ALA A 457 -15.99 4.12 -19.80
N ASN A 458 -15.82 5.09 -18.91
CA ASN A 458 -16.88 5.58 -18.00
C ASN A 458 -17.09 7.08 -18.15
N LYS A 459 -18.18 7.48 -18.77
CA LYS A 459 -18.54 8.90 -19.00
C LYS A 459 -18.81 9.70 -17.71
N HIS A 460 -19.02 9.02 -16.59
CA HIS A 460 -19.23 9.64 -15.28
C HIS A 460 -17.92 9.82 -14.51
N MET A 461 -16.82 9.26 -15.02
CA MET A 461 -15.51 9.40 -14.40
C MET A 461 -14.91 10.78 -14.73
N ILE A 462 -14.64 11.57 -13.71
CA ILE A 462 -14.05 12.92 -13.83
C ILE A 462 -12.56 12.83 -13.50
N GLN A 463 -11.74 13.46 -14.36
CA GLN A 463 -10.29 13.54 -14.16
C GLN A 463 -9.93 14.47 -12.99
N ASN A 464 -8.77 14.27 -12.41
CA ASN A 464 -8.19 15.22 -11.46
C ASN A 464 -7.79 16.52 -12.17
N PRO A 465 -7.81 17.66 -11.47
CA PRO A 465 -7.46 18.96 -12.06
C PRO A 465 -6.08 18.94 -12.73
N HIS A 466 -5.92 19.76 -13.75
CA HIS A 466 -4.68 19.98 -14.52
C HIS A 466 -4.28 18.85 -15.49
N TYR A 467 -5.09 17.79 -15.67
CA TYR A 467 -4.88 16.72 -16.66
C TYR A 467 -5.89 16.76 -17.80
#